data_2ec78ad42f1900bd37f00b19a3ce3347
#
_entry.id   2ec78ad42f1900bd37f00b19a3ce3347
#
_cell.length_a   1.000
_cell.length_b   1.000
_cell.length_c   1.000
_cell.angle_alpha   90.00
_cell.angle_beta   90.00
_cell.angle_gamma   90.00
#
_symmetry.space_group_name_H-M   'P 1'
#
loop_
_entity.id
_entity.type
_entity.pdbx_description
1 polymer ?
#
loop_
_entity_poly.entity_id
_entity_poly.type
_entity_poly.pdbx_seq_one_letter_code
_entity_poly.pdbx_strand_id
1 'polypeptide(L)'
;RKEELPEMARAYGKAVNLAREAGFDAVEVHAGHGYLISQFLSPYTNHRKDEYGGSLENRMRFMDIVMKEVMKAAGSDMAVLVKMNMRDGFKGGMESEETIQVARRLLELGAHGLVLSGGFVSRAPMYVMRGAMPIRSMAYYMNCWWLKYGIRMFGKWMIPTVPFKEAYFLEDALKFREALPGAPLIYVGGLVSREKIDEVLDAGFDAVQMARALLNEPGFVNRMAREDRARCNCGHSNYCIGRMYTIEMACHKHLNEELPPCLQKEIEKLEKQ
;
A
#
# COMPACT_ATOMS: atom_id res chain seq x y z
N ARG A 1 24.63 -7.09 1.76
CA ARG A 1 25.90 -6.58 1.22
C ARG A 1 25.70 -6.18 -0.25
N LYS A 2 26.66 -5.45 -0.85
CA LYS A 2 26.57 -5.00 -2.24
C LYS A 2 26.54 -6.17 -3.23
N GLU A 3 27.34 -7.19 -2.98
CA GLU A 3 27.48 -8.39 -3.79
C GLU A 3 26.20 -9.23 -3.85
N GLU A 4 25.32 -9.08 -2.86
CA GLU A 4 24.04 -9.81 -2.76
C GLU A 4 22.93 -9.15 -3.61
N LEU A 5 23.05 -7.86 -3.94
CA LEU A 5 21.99 -7.10 -4.61
C LEU A 5 21.59 -7.66 -5.98
N PRO A 6 22.54 -8.11 -6.85
CA PRO A 6 22.18 -8.73 -8.12
C PRO A 6 21.42 -10.06 -7.95
N GLU A 7 21.71 -10.83 -6.90
CA GLU A 7 20.99 -12.06 -6.61
C GLU A 7 19.57 -11.77 -6.12
N MET A 8 19.43 -10.77 -5.23
CA MET A 8 18.11 -10.28 -4.80
C MET A 8 17.27 -9.82 -5.99
N ALA A 9 17.86 -9.06 -6.92
CA ALA A 9 17.15 -8.62 -8.14
C ALA A 9 16.69 -9.81 -8.99
N ARG A 10 17.56 -10.81 -9.20
CA ARG A 10 17.19 -12.05 -9.92
C ARG A 10 16.05 -12.81 -9.25
N ALA A 11 15.91 -12.74 -7.92
CA ALA A 11 14.78 -13.36 -7.22
C ALA A 11 13.41 -12.75 -7.61
N TYR A 12 13.36 -11.45 -7.89
CA TYR A 12 12.15 -10.81 -8.45
C TYR A 12 11.81 -11.38 -9.84
N GLY A 13 12.81 -11.53 -10.73
CA GLY A 13 12.60 -12.16 -12.04
C GLY A 13 12.12 -13.61 -11.94
N LYS A 14 12.66 -14.39 -10.99
CA LYS A 14 12.18 -15.75 -10.72
C LYS A 14 10.71 -15.75 -10.26
N ALA A 15 10.31 -14.80 -9.40
CA ALA A 15 8.93 -14.67 -8.96
C ALA A 15 7.97 -14.34 -10.11
N VAL A 16 8.39 -13.52 -11.08
CA VAL A 16 7.61 -13.26 -12.31
C VAL A 16 7.40 -14.52 -13.13
N ASN A 17 8.45 -15.34 -13.31
CA ASN A 17 8.33 -16.62 -14.04
C ASN A 17 7.35 -17.59 -13.34
N LEU A 18 7.42 -17.69 -12.01
CA LEU A 18 6.46 -18.49 -11.22
C LEU A 18 5.01 -17.99 -11.36
N ALA A 19 4.81 -16.67 -11.38
CA ALA A 19 3.49 -16.07 -11.61
C ALA A 19 2.96 -16.43 -13.01
N ARG A 20 3.82 -16.39 -14.04
CA ARG A 20 3.46 -16.81 -15.40
C ARG A 20 3.09 -18.29 -15.46
N GLU A 21 3.89 -19.16 -14.85
CA GLU A 21 3.63 -20.60 -14.78
C GLU A 21 2.30 -20.89 -14.06
N ALA A 22 1.93 -20.06 -13.08
CA ALA A 22 0.65 -20.15 -12.38
C ALA A 22 -0.53 -19.55 -13.16
N GLY A 23 -0.30 -18.98 -14.36
CA GLY A 23 -1.35 -18.44 -15.24
C GLY A 23 -1.80 -17.02 -14.91
N PHE A 24 -0.96 -16.21 -14.24
CA PHE A 24 -1.26 -14.79 -14.03
C PHE A 24 -0.94 -13.96 -15.29
N ASP A 25 -1.79 -12.99 -15.59
CA ASP A 25 -1.62 -12.05 -16.72
C ASP A 25 -0.78 -10.82 -16.35
N ALA A 26 -0.62 -10.55 -15.05
CA ALA A 26 0.10 -9.39 -14.54
C ALA A 26 0.78 -9.66 -13.20
N VAL A 27 1.82 -8.87 -12.93
CA VAL A 27 2.45 -8.79 -11.61
C VAL A 27 2.52 -7.34 -11.13
N GLU A 28 2.46 -7.14 -9.81
CA GLU A 28 2.65 -5.84 -9.19
C GLU A 28 3.94 -5.85 -8.36
N VAL A 29 4.95 -5.10 -8.79
CA VAL A 29 6.20 -4.92 -8.04
C VAL A 29 5.95 -3.94 -6.90
N HIS A 30 6.25 -4.35 -5.68
CA HIS A 30 6.05 -3.50 -4.51
C HIS A 30 7.28 -2.64 -4.20
N ALA A 31 7.25 -1.38 -4.63
CA ALA A 31 8.31 -0.37 -4.42
C ALA A 31 7.94 0.70 -3.38
N GLY A 32 6.94 0.43 -2.53
CA GLY A 32 6.43 1.38 -1.53
C GLY A 32 6.45 0.85 -0.09
N HIS A 33 5.83 1.61 0.80
CA HIS A 33 5.45 1.28 2.18
C HIS A 33 6.61 0.88 3.12
N GLY A 34 7.87 1.19 2.77
CA GLY A 34 9.03 0.83 3.59
C GLY A 34 9.50 -0.61 3.43
N TYR A 35 9.06 -1.31 2.37
CA TYR A 35 9.61 -2.60 1.98
C TYR A 35 10.91 -2.44 1.18
N LEU A 36 11.54 -3.53 0.78
CA LEU A 36 12.94 -3.56 0.33
C LEU A 36 13.31 -2.46 -0.67
N ILE A 37 12.58 -2.34 -1.79
CA ILE A 37 12.87 -1.29 -2.79
C ILE A 37 12.67 0.11 -2.21
N SER A 38 11.56 0.32 -1.48
CA SER A 38 11.28 1.59 -0.79
C SER A 38 12.36 1.95 0.23
N GLN A 39 12.97 0.97 0.92
CA GLN A 39 14.08 1.21 1.86
C GLN A 39 15.35 1.69 1.16
N PHE A 40 15.60 1.27 -0.08
CA PHE A 40 16.71 1.80 -0.88
C PHE A 40 16.42 3.22 -1.38
N LEU A 41 15.17 3.50 -1.74
CA LEU A 41 14.74 4.82 -2.25
C LEU A 41 14.73 5.88 -1.15
N SER A 42 14.22 5.56 0.03
CA SER A 42 14.04 6.53 1.12
C SER A 42 15.36 6.94 1.78
N PRO A 43 15.65 8.26 1.89
CA PRO A 43 16.83 8.73 2.59
C PRO A 43 16.78 8.44 4.10
N TYR A 44 15.59 8.17 4.64
CA TYR A 44 15.40 7.81 6.05
C TYR A 44 15.99 6.44 6.39
N THR A 45 15.95 5.49 5.47
CA THR A 45 16.44 4.13 5.68
C THR A 45 17.76 3.84 4.97
N ASN A 46 18.00 4.52 3.84
CA ASN A 46 19.20 4.31 3.06
C ASN A 46 20.36 5.22 3.51
N HIS A 47 21.16 4.71 4.43
CA HIS A 47 22.38 5.38 4.94
C HIS A 47 23.67 4.87 4.27
N ARG A 48 23.56 4.17 3.13
CA ARG A 48 24.71 3.62 2.40
C ARG A 48 25.65 4.73 1.91
N LYS A 49 26.94 4.39 1.84
CA LYS A 49 28.01 5.29 1.37
C LYS A 49 28.61 4.82 0.04
N ASP A 50 28.10 3.72 -0.50
CA ASP A 50 28.46 3.20 -1.84
C ASP A 50 27.52 3.75 -2.93
N GLU A 51 27.65 3.23 -4.15
CA GLU A 51 26.86 3.66 -5.32
C GLU A 51 25.35 3.39 -5.24
N TYR A 52 24.86 2.73 -4.16
CA TYR A 52 23.45 2.51 -3.90
C TYR A 52 22.87 3.46 -2.85
N GLY A 53 23.62 4.48 -2.40
CA GLY A 53 23.18 5.44 -1.39
C GLY A 53 23.61 6.86 -1.68
N GLY A 54 23.13 7.81 -0.88
CA GLY A 54 23.39 9.26 -1.04
C GLY A 54 22.40 9.93 -1.99
N SER A 55 22.81 10.27 -3.22
CA SER A 55 21.94 10.94 -4.20
C SER A 55 20.72 10.11 -4.58
N LEU A 56 19.65 10.74 -5.06
CA LEU A 56 18.46 10.04 -5.54
C LEU A 56 18.83 9.05 -6.66
N GLU A 57 19.68 9.43 -7.59
CA GLU A 57 20.18 8.56 -8.65
C GLU A 57 20.77 7.26 -8.09
N ASN A 58 21.64 7.36 -7.10
CA ASN A 58 22.25 6.19 -6.45
C ASN A 58 21.19 5.35 -5.70
N ARG A 59 20.26 5.99 -5.01
CA ARG A 59 19.17 5.31 -4.29
C ARG A 59 18.24 4.55 -5.24
N MET A 60 18.08 4.99 -6.49
CA MET A 60 17.31 4.30 -7.53
C MET A 60 18.02 3.08 -8.13
N ARG A 61 19.36 2.94 -8.04
CA ARG A 61 20.11 1.86 -8.69
C ARG A 61 19.62 0.46 -8.32
N PHE A 62 19.21 0.22 -7.08
CA PHE A 62 18.66 -1.08 -6.71
C PHE A 62 17.32 -1.34 -7.40
N MET A 63 16.45 -0.36 -7.44
CA MET A 63 15.20 -0.43 -8.21
C MET A 63 15.46 -0.70 -9.69
N ASP A 64 16.46 -0.04 -10.29
CA ASP A 64 16.83 -0.22 -11.70
C ASP A 64 17.21 -1.68 -12.00
N ILE A 65 18.06 -2.30 -11.17
CA ILE A 65 18.46 -3.69 -11.40
C ILE A 65 17.31 -4.68 -11.17
N VAL A 66 16.42 -4.40 -10.21
CA VAL A 66 15.19 -5.20 -9.98
C VAL A 66 14.28 -5.10 -11.19
N MET A 67 13.97 -3.89 -11.67
CA MET A 67 13.08 -3.70 -12.81
C MET A 67 13.62 -4.32 -14.08
N LYS A 68 14.93 -4.27 -14.33
CA LYS A 68 15.55 -4.98 -15.47
C LYS A 68 15.30 -6.49 -15.44
N GLU A 69 15.45 -7.13 -14.29
CA GLU A 69 15.19 -8.57 -14.13
C GLU A 69 13.70 -8.90 -14.24
N VAL A 70 12.83 -8.04 -13.69
CA VAL A 70 11.38 -8.18 -13.78
C VAL A 70 10.90 -8.06 -15.23
N MET A 71 11.28 -6.99 -15.94
CA MET A 71 10.88 -6.77 -17.33
C MET A 71 11.42 -7.83 -18.28
N LYS A 72 12.66 -8.28 -18.07
CA LYS A 72 13.23 -9.42 -18.80
C LYS A 72 12.41 -10.70 -18.61
N ALA A 73 11.98 -10.98 -17.39
CA ALA A 73 11.17 -12.14 -17.07
C ALA A 73 9.72 -11.99 -17.54
N ALA A 74 9.13 -10.80 -17.51
CA ALA A 74 7.77 -10.53 -17.97
C ALA A 74 7.61 -10.73 -19.49
N GLY A 75 8.63 -10.39 -20.28
CA GLY A 75 8.55 -10.48 -21.74
C GLY A 75 7.48 -9.56 -22.32
N SER A 76 6.79 -10.04 -23.36
CA SER A 76 5.72 -9.29 -24.07
C SER A 76 4.30 -9.68 -23.65
N ASP A 77 4.15 -10.72 -22.85
CA ASP A 77 2.89 -11.41 -22.56
C ASP A 77 2.37 -11.20 -21.13
N MET A 78 3.16 -10.54 -20.26
CA MET A 78 2.77 -10.26 -18.90
C MET A 78 2.85 -8.76 -18.58
N ALA A 79 1.79 -8.19 -18.04
CA ALA A 79 1.79 -6.81 -17.59
C ALA A 79 2.59 -6.65 -16.27
N VAL A 80 3.34 -5.55 -16.16
CA VAL A 80 4.10 -5.18 -14.97
C VAL A 80 3.59 -3.85 -14.43
N LEU A 81 2.92 -3.89 -13.29
CA LEU A 81 2.54 -2.72 -12.51
C LEU A 81 3.56 -2.48 -11.41
N VAL A 82 3.73 -1.24 -10.98
CA VAL A 82 4.60 -0.91 -9.85
C VAL A 82 3.84 -0.08 -8.83
N LYS A 83 3.68 -0.62 -7.62
CA LYS A 83 3.14 0.14 -6.50
C LYS A 83 4.25 0.91 -5.82
N MET A 84 4.10 2.24 -5.75
CA MET A 84 5.11 3.13 -5.21
C MET A 84 4.53 4.11 -4.20
N ASN A 85 5.38 4.73 -3.38
CA ASN A 85 4.99 5.83 -2.54
C ASN A 85 4.98 7.14 -3.35
N MET A 86 3.92 7.92 -3.21
CA MET A 86 3.91 9.33 -3.63
C MET A 86 4.69 10.20 -2.63
N ARG A 87 4.71 9.79 -1.36
CA ARG A 87 5.53 10.32 -0.26
C ARG A 87 5.58 9.32 0.89
N ASP A 88 6.60 9.40 1.72
CA ASP A 88 6.76 8.49 2.87
C ASP A 88 5.83 8.86 4.05
N GLY A 89 5.34 10.11 4.09
CA GLY A 89 4.35 10.55 5.07
C GLY A 89 4.91 10.92 6.45
N PHE A 90 6.22 11.18 6.55
CA PHE A 90 6.88 11.67 7.78
C PHE A 90 8.15 12.46 7.46
N LYS A 91 8.59 13.27 8.40
CA LYS A 91 9.77 14.12 8.25
C LYS A 91 11.05 13.31 8.04
N GLY A 92 11.79 13.63 6.98
CA GLY A 92 13.03 12.95 6.59
C GLY A 92 12.84 11.76 5.66
N GLY A 93 11.61 11.41 5.30
CA GLY A 93 11.29 10.50 4.20
C GLY A 93 11.30 11.21 2.85
N MET A 94 10.95 10.47 1.79
CA MET A 94 10.78 11.02 0.45
C MET A 94 9.52 11.89 0.34
N GLU A 95 9.60 12.95 -0.43
CA GLU A 95 8.49 13.82 -0.80
C GLU A 95 8.21 13.75 -2.31
N SER A 96 7.11 14.38 -2.75
CA SER A 96 6.59 14.23 -4.13
C SER A 96 7.58 14.62 -5.21
N GLU A 97 8.46 15.59 -4.96
CA GLU A 97 9.46 16.07 -5.91
C GLU A 97 10.48 14.97 -6.29
N GLU A 98 10.91 14.16 -5.32
CA GLU A 98 11.80 13.02 -5.58
C GLU A 98 11.01 11.83 -6.15
N THR A 99 9.83 11.54 -5.62
CA THR A 99 9.06 10.35 -6.02
C THR A 99 8.46 10.48 -7.42
N ILE A 100 8.20 11.69 -7.93
CA ILE A 100 7.87 11.93 -9.34
C ILE A 100 9.06 11.57 -10.26
N GLN A 101 10.30 11.81 -9.84
CA GLN A 101 11.48 11.37 -10.62
C GLN A 101 11.59 9.85 -10.61
N VAL A 102 11.33 9.21 -9.48
CA VAL A 102 11.25 7.74 -9.38
C VAL A 102 10.17 7.19 -10.32
N ALA A 103 8.99 7.82 -10.36
CA ALA A 103 7.89 7.43 -11.24
C ALA A 103 8.29 7.51 -12.74
N ARG A 104 8.93 8.60 -13.16
CA ARG A 104 9.48 8.73 -14.53
C ARG A 104 10.47 7.60 -14.83
N ARG A 105 11.38 7.33 -13.90
CA ARG A 105 12.37 6.28 -14.07
C ARG A 105 11.75 4.90 -14.21
N LEU A 106 10.70 4.59 -13.43
CA LEU A 106 9.97 3.32 -13.55
C LEU A 106 9.30 3.15 -14.93
N LEU A 107 8.71 4.22 -15.47
CA LEU A 107 8.12 4.20 -16.82
C LEU A 107 9.20 4.04 -17.90
N GLU A 108 10.35 4.72 -17.79
CA GLU A 108 11.51 4.54 -18.68
C GLU A 108 12.04 3.11 -18.66
N LEU A 109 11.97 2.43 -17.52
CA LEU A 109 12.37 1.03 -17.36
C LEU A 109 11.32 0.04 -17.90
N GLY A 110 10.19 0.54 -18.40
CA GLY A 110 9.17 -0.25 -19.07
C GLY A 110 7.99 -0.66 -18.18
N ALA A 111 7.81 -0.10 -16.98
CA ALA A 111 6.61 -0.34 -16.19
C ALA A 111 5.35 0.02 -16.99
N HIS A 112 4.38 -0.89 -17.06
CA HIS A 112 3.14 -0.72 -17.83
C HIS A 112 2.10 0.14 -17.10
N GLY A 113 2.27 0.38 -15.79
CA GLY A 113 1.41 1.27 -15.01
C GLY A 113 1.94 1.46 -13.59
N LEU A 114 1.59 2.60 -12.99
CA LEU A 114 2.00 2.95 -11.63
C LEU A 114 0.81 2.99 -10.69
N VAL A 115 0.90 2.27 -9.57
CA VAL A 115 -0.09 2.29 -8.50
C VAL A 115 0.37 3.29 -7.44
N LEU A 116 -0.34 4.41 -7.36
CA LEU A 116 0.03 5.55 -6.53
C LEU A 116 -0.46 5.38 -5.10
N SER A 117 0.44 4.99 -4.20
CA SER A 117 0.19 4.83 -2.78
C SER A 117 1.07 5.77 -1.96
N GLY A 118 1.15 5.59 -0.65
CA GLY A 118 2.02 6.39 0.19
C GLY A 118 2.13 5.86 1.61
N GLY A 119 3.16 6.35 2.31
CA GLY A 119 3.42 5.99 3.69
C GLY A 119 4.47 4.91 3.89
N PHE A 120 4.76 4.63 5.15
CA PHE A 120 5.84 3.74 5.58
C PHE A 120 5.36 2.94 6.78
N VAL A 121 5.13 1.63 6.62
CA VAL A 121 4.41 0.81 7.61
C VAL A 121 5.08 0.83 8.98
N SER A 122 6.41 0.79 9.04
CA SER A 122 7.14 0.80 10.32
C SER A 122 7.20 2.17 11.01
N ARG A 123 6.95 3.28 10.30
CA ARG A 123 7.09 4.64 10.82
C ARG A 123 5.79 5.44 10.83
N ALA A 124 4.97 5.29 9.81
CA ALA A 124 3.72 6.01 9.63
C ALA A 124 2.59 5.08 9.17
N PRO A 125 2.24 4.01 9.91
CA PRO A 125 1.24 3.02 9.48
C PRO A 125 -0.13 3.65 9.23
N MET A 126 -0.55 4.61 10.04
CA MET A 126 -1.85 5.26 9.88
C MET A 126 -1.89 6.26 8.73
N TYR A 127 -0.74 6.69 8.20
CA TYR A 127 -0.71 7.45 6.95
C TYR A 127 -1.20 6.61 5.77
N VAL A 128 -0.81 5.32 5.73
CA VAL A 128 -1.27 4.36 4.70
C VAL A 128 -2.72 3.97 4.90
N MET A 129 -3.11 3.67 6.14
CA MET A 129 -4.37 3.00 6.46
C MET A 129 -5.51 3.94 6.83
N ARG A 130 -5.19 5.11 7.39
CA ARG A 130 -6.13 6.08 7.97
C ARG A 130 -7.02 5.48 9.08
N GLY A 131 -7.66 6.35 9.84
CA GLY A 131 -8.42 5.96 11.03
C GLY A 131 -7.53 5.77 12.26
N ALA A 132 -8.03 5.07 13.25
CA ALA A 132 -7.29 4.70 14.44
C ALA A 132 -6.87 3.23 14.42
N MET A 133 -5.77 2.90 15.08
CA MET A 133 -5.37 1.50 15.25
C MET A 133 -6.23 0.84 16.35
N PRO A 134 -6.80 -0.35 16.09
CA PRO A 134 -7.60 -1.09 17.07
C PRO A 134 -6.69 -1.79 18.10
N ILE A 135 -6.23 -1.02 19.07
CA ILE A 135 -5.21 -1.44 20.06
C ILE A 135 -5.65 -2.65 20.88
N ARG A 136 -6.94 -2.72 21.25
CA ARG A 136 -7.46 -3.87 22.02
C ARG A 136 -7.49 -5.13 21.17
N SER A 137 -7.92 -5.01 19.91
CA SER A 137 -7.95 -6.13 18.96
C SER A 137 -6.53 -6.63 18.68
N MET A 138 -5.58 -5.76 18.41
CA MET A 138 -4.16 -6.14 18.27
C MET A 138 -3.65 -6.88 19.50
N ALA A 139 -3.84 -6.30 20.68
CA ALA A 139 -3.38 -6.90 21.94
C ALA A 139 -4.10 -8.21 22.25
N TYR A 140 -5.36 -8.38 21.86
CA TYR A 140 -6.13 -9.62 22.12
C TYR A 140 -5.49 -10.83 21.45
N TYR A 141 -5.15 -10.70 20.17
CA TYR A 141 -4.60 -11.79 19.37
C TYR A 141 -3.09 -12.05 19.57
N MET A 142 -2.37 -11.18 20.28
CA MET A 142 -0.94 -11.40 20.57
C MET A 142 -0.71 -12.53 21.57
N ASN A 143 0.25 -13.41 21.27
CA ASN A 143 0.65 -14.50 22.17
C ASN A 143 1.61 -14.05 23.25
N CYS A 144 2.43 -13.01 23.00
CA CYS A 144 3.44 -12.53 23.94
C CYS A 144 2.83 -11.57 24.97
N TRP A 145 2.80 -11.97 26.24
CA TRP A 145 2.13 -11.23 27.32
C TRP A 145 2.71 -9.83 27.57
N TRP A 146 4.03 -9.68 27.58
CA TRP A 146 4.67 -8.36 27.84
C TRP A 146 4.44 -7.39 26.66
N LEU A 147 4.44 -7.89 25.41
CA LEU A 147 4.11 -7.09 24.24
C LEU A 147 2.63 -6.67 24.25
N LYS A 148 1.74 -7.56 24.65
CA LYS A 148 0.32 -7.28 24.87
C LYS A 148 0.11 -6.13 25.87
N TYR A 149 0.81 -6.13 26.99
CA TYR A 149 0.76 -5.05 27.98
C TYR A 149 1.35 -3.75 27.42
N GLY A 150 2.52 -3.80 26.77
CA GLY A 150 3.17 -2.65 26.18
C GLY A 150 2.27 -1.93 25.16
N ILE A 151 1.63 -2.69 24.25
CA ILE A 151 0.71 -2.12 23.27
C ILE A 151 -0.54 -1.54 23.93
N ARG A 152 -1.10 -2.18 24.95
CA ARG A 152 -2.28 -1.64 25.67
C ARG A 152 -1.96 -0.32 26.39
N MET A 153 -0.77 -0.17 26.95
CA MET A 153 -0.36 1.04 27.67
C MET A 153 0.06 2.18 26.73
N PHE A 154 0.88 1.88 25.73
CA PHE A 154 1.55 2.87 24.91
C PHE A 154 1.07 2.95 23.46
N GLY A 155 0.29 1.98 22.99
CA GLY A 155 -0.08 1.84 21.56
C GLY A 155 -0.76 3.07 20.98
N LYS A 156 -1.65 3.73 21.72
CA LYS A 156 -2.30 4.98 21.28
C LYS A 156 -1.34 6.15 21.10
N TRP A 157 -0.31 6.21 21.93
CA TRP A 157 0.72 7.24 21.84
C TRP A 157 1.72 6.93 20.73
N MET A 158 2.08 5.65 20.57
CA MET A 158 3.03 5.21 19.54
C MET A 158 2.44 5.25 18.13
N ILE A 159 1.13 5.00 18.00
CA ILE A 159 0.43 4.91 16.71
C ILE A 159 -0.66 5.98 16.68
N PRO A 160 -0.32 7.21 16.24
CA PRO A 160 -1.27 8.32 16.22
C PRO A 160 -2.39 8.05 15.21
N THR A 161 -3.60 8.46 15.56
CA THR A 161 -4.76 8.43 14.65
C THR A 161 -4.58 9.43 13.53
N VAL A 162 -4.86 9.02 12.31
CA VAL A 162 -4.98 9.91 11.15
C VAL A 162 -6.40 9.80 10.62
N PRO A 163 -7.23 10.86 10.66
CA PRO A 163 -8.62 10.79 10.26
C PRO A 163 -8.83 10.17 8.87
N PHE A 164 -9.85 9.34 8.74
CA PHE A 164 -10.24 8.81 7.45
C PHE A 164 -11.03 9.86 6.67
N LYS A 165 -10.67 10.04 5.41
CA LYS A 165 -11.44 10.77 4.41
C LYS A 165 -11.45 9.92 3.16
N GLU A 166 -12.57 9.77 2.49
CA GLU A 166 -12.62 9.02 1.24
C GLU A 166 -11.70 9.66 0.20
N ALA A 167 -11.03 8.86 -0.62
CA ALA A 167 -10.02 9.28 -1.58
C ALA A 167 -8.88 10.13 -0.98
N TYR A 168 -8.40 9.79 0.20
CA TYR A 168 -7.43 10.59 0.99
C TYR A 168 -6.06 10.83 0.32
N PHE A 169 -5.73 10.17 -0.76
CA PHE A 169 -4.52 10.40 -1.55
C PHE A 169 -4.77 11.19 -2.84
N LEU A 170 -6.01 11.62 -3.12
CA LEU A 170 -6.34 12.22 -4.42
C LEU A 170 -5.54 13.50 -4.68
N GLU A 171 -5.38 14.36 -3.68
CA GLU A 171 -4.60 15.60 -3.80
C GLU A 171 -3.13 15.34 -4.17
N ASP A 172 -2.49 14.36 -3.52
CA ASP A 172 -1.11 13.99 -3.86
C ASP A 172 -1.05 13.29 -5.22
N ALA A 173 -2.03 12.41 -5.55
CA ALA A 173 -2.08 11.70 -6.82
C ALA A 173 -2.27 12.62 -8.03
N LEU A 174 -3.01 13.72 -7.90
CA LEU A 174 -3.19 14.72 -8.95
C LEU A 174 -1.86 15.39 -9.36
N LYS A 175 -0.92 15.56 -8.44
CA LYS A 175 0.44 16.06 -8.77
C LYS A 175 1.18 15.12 -9.71
N PHE A 176 0.97 13.79 -9.53
CA PHE A 176 1.52 12.78 -10.43
C PHE A 176 0.82 12.78 -11.78
N ARG A 177 -0.51 12.94 -11.81
CA ARG A 177 -1.25 13.05 -13.07
C ARG A 177 -0.76 14.25 -13.89
N GLU A 178 -0.56 15.39 -13.25
CA GLU A 178 -0.03 16.60 -13.89
C GLU A 178 1.41 16.40 -14.39
N ALA A 179 2.28 15.79 -13.56
CA ALA A 179 3.70 15.60 -13.88
C ALA A 179 3.98 14.50 -14.91
N LEU A 180 3.01 13.58 -15.14
CA LEU A 180 3.12 12.38 -15.97
C LEU A 180 1.95 12.28 -16.95
N PRO A 181 1.78 13.25 -17.88
CA PRO A 181 0.66 13.23 -18.82
C PRO A 181 0.71 11.97 -19.68
N GLY A 182 -0.44 11.28 -19.82
CA GLY A 182 -0.59 10.06 -20.64
C GLY A 182 0.02 8.78 -20.02
N ALA A 183 0.69 8.85 -18.86
CA ALA A 183 1.15 7.64 -18.19
C ALA A 183 -0.03 6.86 -17.59
N PRO A 184 -0.07 5.52 -17.66
CA PRO A 184 -1.09 4.72 -16.99
C PRO A 184 -0.92 4.80 -15.47
N LEU A 185 -1.85 5.49 -14.80
CA LEU A 185 -1.85 5.70 -13.35
C LEU A 185 -3.06 5.05 -12.69
N ILE A 186 -2.81 4.25 -11.68
CA ILE A 186 -3.82 3.53 -10.91
C ILE A 186 -3.89 4.16 -9.52
N TYR A 187 -5.07 4.62 -9.14
CA TYR A 187 -5.30 5.23 -7.86
C TYR A 187 -5.55 4.17 -6.77
N VAL A 188 -4.96 4.34 -5.59
CA VAL A 188 -5.31 3.59 -4.38
C VAL A 188 -5.37 4.52 -3.16
N GLY A 189 -6.46 4.46 -2.40
CA GLY A 189 -6.55 5.27 -1.17
C GLY A 189 -7.99 5.55 -0.71
N GLY A 190 -8.59 4.61 0.04
CA GLY A 190 -9.82 4.83 0.80
C GLY A 190 -11.10 4.95 -0.02
N LEU A 191 -11.19 4.28 -1.16
CA LEU A 191 -12.40 4.24 -1.97
C LEU A 191 -13.43 3.27 -1.38
N VAL A 192 -14.65 3.76 -1.16
CA VAL A 192 -15.77 3.00 -0.62
C VAL A 192 -17.12 3.35 -1.26
N SER A 193 -17.18 4.29 -2.19
CA SER A 193 -18.39 4.65 -2.92
C SER A 193 -18.13 4.72 -4.43
N ARG A 194 -19.16 4.39 -5.22
CA ARG A 194 -19.12 4.55 -6.68
C ARG A 194 -18.87 5.99 -7.07
N GLU A 195 -19.59 6.93 -6.46
CA GLU A 195 -19.44 8.38 -6.70
C GLU A 195 -17.98 8.84 -6.63
N LYS A 196 -17.25 8.41 -5.58
CA LYS A 196 -15.85 8.79 -5.41
C LYS A 196 -14.90 8.05 -6.35
N ILE A 197 -15.26 6.84 -6.76
CA ILE A 197 -14.51 6.10 -7.79
C ILE A 197 -14.66 6.82 -9.13
N ASP A 198 -15.89 7.20 -9.52
CA ASP A 198 -16.16 7.93 -10.75
C ASP A 198 -15.41 9.28 -10.75
N GLU A 199 -15.44 10.05 -9.64
CA GLU A 199 -14.66 11.29 -9.50
C GLU A 199 -13.15 11.07 -9.73
N VAL A 200 -12.59 9.99 -9.21
CA VAL A 200 -11.18 9.65 -9.41
C VAL A 200 -10.88 9.30 -10.87
N LEU A 201 -11.74 8.52 -11.52
CA LEU A 201 -11.57 8.17 -12.93
C LEU A 201 -11.71 9.40 -13.83
N ASP A 202 -12.70 10.26 -13.57
CA ASP A 202 -12.91 11.53 -14.27
C ASP A 202 -11.73 12.50 -14.09
N ALA A 203 -10.99 12.41 -12.97
CA ALA A 203 -9.75 13.14 -12.75
C ALA A 203 -8.56 12.62 -13.58
N GLY A 204 -8.77 11.61 -14.44
CA GLY A 204 -7.81 11.10 -15.41
C GLY A 204 -6.98 9.90 -14.94
N PHE A 205 -7.41 9.19 -13.91
CA PHE A 205 -6.79 7.91 -13.54
C PHE A 205 -7.38 6.76 -14.36
N ASP A 206 -6.54 5.83 -14.79
CA ASP A 206 -6.93 4.74 -15.70
C ASP A 206 -7.66 3.60 -14.98
N ALA A 207 -7.39 3.42 -13.69
CA ALA A 207 -8.00 2.41 -12.84
C ALA A 207 -7.90 2.78 -11.35
N VAL A 208 -8.60 2.00 -10.52
CA VAL A 208 -8.54 2.11 -9.06
C VAL A 208 -8.23 0.77 -8.41
N GLN A 209 -7.56 0.81 -7.25
CA GLN A 209 -7.40 -0.35 -6.37
C GLN A 209 -8.13 -0.13 -5.05
N MET A 210 -8.80 -1.18 -4.58
CA MET A 210 -9.49 -1.22 -3.29
C MET A 210 -9.02 -2.43 -2.48
N ALA A 211 -8.77 -2.27 -1.19
CA ALA A 211 -8.42 -3.37 -0.29
C ALA A 211 -9.55 -3.64 0.71
N ARG A 212 -9.71 -2.76 1.72
CA ARG A 212 -10.67 -3.00 2.81
C ARG A 212 -12.13 -3.01 2.37
N ALA A 213 -12.49 -2.25 1.35
CA ALA A 213 -13.83 -2.30 0.76
C ALA A 213 -14.15 -3.71 0.25
N LEU A 214 -13.25 -4.31 -0.52
CA LEU A 214 -13.43 -5.66 -1.08
C LEU A 214 -13.29 -6.76 -0.01
N LEU A 215 -12.48 -6.56 1.03
CA LEU A 215 -12.45 -7.47 2.18
C LEU A 215 -13.77 -7.45 2.97
N ASN A 216 -14.42 -6.28 3.06
CA ASN A 216 -15.73 -6.13 3.69
C ASN A 216 -16.87 -6.64 2.79
N GLU A 217 -16.79 -6.39 1.49
CA GLU A 217 -17.82 -6.74 0.51
C GLU A 217 -17.16 -7.22 -0.79
N PRO A 218 -16.86 -8.54 -0.93
CA PRO A 218 -16.23 -9.09 -2.13
C PRO A 218 -17.01 -8.83 -3.42
N GLY A 219 -18.35 -8.74 -3.33
CA GLY A 219 -19.24 -8.44 -4.45
C GLY A 219 -19.45 -6.95 -4.77
N PHE A 220 -18.71 -6.04 -4.09
CA PHE A 220 -18.95 -4.60 -4.20
C PHE A 220 -18.83 -4.09 -5.65
N VAL A 221 -17.86 -4.55 -6.43
CA VAL A 221 -17.70 -4.15 -7.85
C VAL A 221 -18.92 -4.56 -8.66
N ASN A 222 -19.41 -5.79 -8.49
CA ASN A 222 -20.60 -6.28 -9.18
C ASN A 222 -21.86 -5.49 -8.77
N ARG A 223 -21.95 -5.04 -7.53
CA ARG A 223 -23.06 -4.20 -7.07
C ARG A 223 -22.98 -2.80 -7.64
N MET A 224 -21.80 -2.19 -7.70
CA MET A 224 -21.59 -0.89 -8.36
C MET A 224 -22.04 -0.89 -9.84
N ALA A 225 -21.86 -2.01 -10.55
CA ALA A 225 -22.31 -2.14 -11.92
C ALA A 225 -23.84 -2.04 -12.11
N ARG A 226 -24.60 -2.18 -11.00
CA ARG A 226 -26.09 -2.19 -11.01
C ARG A 226 -26.71 -1.02 -10.25
N GLU A 227 -25.96 -0.39 -9.34
CA GLU A 227 -26.44 0.63 -8.43
C GLU A 227 -25.56 1.88 -8.52
N ASP A 228 -26.14 2.98 -9.03
CA ASP A 228 -25.41 4.25 -9.23
C ASP A 228 -24.91 4.89 -7.93
N ARG A 229 -25.59 4.63 -6.81
CA ARG A 229 -25.21 5.14 -5.49
C ARG A 229 -24.63 4.06 -4.56
N ALA A 230 -24.02 3.03 -5.13
CA ALA A 230 -23.42 1.95 -4.36
C ALA A 230 -22.33 2.48 -3.43
N ARG A 231 -22.44 2.11 -2.15
CA ARG A 231 -21.45 2.42 -1.12
C ARG A 231 -21.16 1.18 -0.29
N CYS A 232 -19.88 0.84 -0.14
CA CYS A 232 -19.44 -0.25 0.71
C CYS A 232 -19.64 0.09 2.19
N ASN A 233 -20.10 -0.88 2.96
CA ASN A 233 -20.39 -0.71 4.38
C ASN A 233 -19.16 -0.94 5.29
N CYS A 234 -17.94 -0.62 4.82
CA CYS A 234 -16.73 -0.66 5.62
C CYS A 234 -16.68 0.55 6.57
N GLY A 235 -16.83 0.31 7.88
CA GLY A 235 -16.80 1.37 8.91
C GLY A 235 -15.38 1.81 9.33
N HIS A 236 -14.33 1.34 8.67
CA HIS A 236 -12.91 1.73 8.89
C HIS A 236 -12.39 1.51 10.33
N SER A 237 -12.99 0.58 11.08
CA SER A 237 -12.50 0.21 12.43
C SER A 237 -11.07 -0.34 12.45
N ASN A 238 -10.50 -0.66 11.28
CA ASN A 238 -9.18 -1.27 11.10
C ASN A 238 -9.01 -2.62 11.85
N TYR A 239 -10.10 -3.24 12.30
CA TYR A 239 -10.06 -4.54 12.96
C TYR A 239 -9.31 -5.60 12.13
N CYS A 240 -9.56 -5.67 10.82
CA CYS A 240 -8.86 -6.57 9.89
C CYS A 240 -7.34 -6.36 9.91
N ILE A 241 -6.89 -5.11 10.02
CA ILE A 241 -5.47 -4.74 10.12
C ILE A 241 -4.89 -5.14 11.47
N GLY A 242 -5.60 -4.85 12.58
CA GLY A 242 -5.15 -5.24 13.91
C GLY A 242 -5.00 -6.75 14.09
N ARG A 243 -5.85 -7.52 13.40
CA ARG A 243 -5.86 -8.99 13.43
C ARG A 243 -4.72 -9.60 12.60
N MET A 244 -4.38 -9.05 11.44
CA MET A 244 -3.45 -9.66 10.49
C MET A 244 -2.02 -9.88 10.99
N TYR A 245 -1.63 -9.22 12.07
CA TYR A 245 -0.28 -9.35 12.63
C TYR A 245 -0.06 -10.69 13.38
N THR A 246 -1.13 -11.41 13.69
CA THR A 246 -1.05 -12.63 14.52
C THR A 246 -1.87 -13.80 14.02
N ILE A 247 -2.92 -13.54 13.27
CA ILE A 247 -3.81 -14.53 12.67
C ILE A 247 -4.28 -14.06 11.29
N GLU A 248 -5.08 -14.85 10.61
CA GLU A 248 -5.61 -14.53 9.28
C GLU A 248 -6.36 -13.20 9.24
N MET A 249 -6.12 -12.40 8.20
CA MET A 249 -6.84 -11.17 7.95
C MET A 249 -8.31 -11.49 7.62
N ALA A 250 -9.23 -10.90 8.37
CA ALA A 250 -10.66 -11.04 8.11
C ALA A 250 -11.44 -9.79 8.54
N CYS A 251 -12.52 -9.49 7.83
CA CYS A 251 -13.47 -8.48 8.28
C CYS A 251 -14.32 -9.03 9.45
N HIS A 252 -14.50 -8.22 10.51
CA HIS A 252 -15.30 -8.63 11.66
C HIS A 252 -16.76 -8.98 11.29
N LYS A 253 -17.27 -8.44 10.19
CA LYS A 253 -18.63 -8.68 9.68
C LYS A 253 -18.82 -10.09 9.04
N HIS A 254 -17.72 -10.80 8.78
CA HIS A 254 -17.71 -12.11 8.14
C HIS A 254 -17.12 -13.22 9.03
N LEU A 255 -16.99 -12.96 10.32
CA LEU A 255 -16.56 -13.99 11.27
C LEU A 255 -17.72 -14.92 11.62
N ASN A 256 -17.42 -16.20 11.64
CA ASN A 256 -18.39 -17.23 12.10
C ASN A 256 -18.51 -17.29 13.64
N GLU A 257 -17.66 -16.55 14.36
CA GLU A 257 -17.59 -16.53 15.82
C GLU A 257 -18.05 -15.17 16.35
N GLU A 258 -18.77 -15.19 17.48
CA GLU A 258 -19.05 -13.97 18.23
C GLU A 258 -17.75 -13.38 18.79
N LEU A 259 -17.52 -12.11 18.50
CA LEU A 259 -16.39 -11.41 19.07
C LEU A 259 -16.61 -11.17 20.58
N PRO A 260 -15.53 -11.24 21.39
CA PRO A 260 -15.60 -10.84 22.78
C PRO A 260 -16.17 -9.41 22.94
N PRO A 261 -17.00 -9.15 23.99
CA PRO A 261 -17.66 -7.83 24.18
C PRO A 261 -16.68 -6.64 24.18
N CYS A 262 -15.45 -6.85 24.65
CA CYS A 262 -14.43 -5.80 24.66
C CYS A 262 -13.96 -5.40 23.26
N LEU A 263 -13.95 -6.33 22.30
CA LEU A 263 -13.61 -6.07 20.90
C LEU A 263 -14.78 -5.46 20.14
N GLN A 264 -16.00 -5.95 20.37
CA GLN A 264 -17.23 -5.36 19.81
C GLN A 264 -17.32 -3.86 20.15
N LYS A 265 -17.18 -3.52 21.44
CA LYS A 265 -17.18 -2.11 21.92
C LYS A 265 -16.04 -1.26 21.28
N GLU A 266 -14.87 -1.85 21.05
CA GLU A 266 -13.79 -1.12 20.36
C GLU A 266 -14.17 -0.84 18.91
N ILE A 267 -14.66 -1.83 18.17
CA ILE A 267 -15.08 -1.70 16.78
C ILE A 267 -16.17 -0.64 16.64
N GLU A 268 -17.26 -0.75 17.43
CA GLU A 268 -18.36 0.21 17.42
C GLU A 268 -17.88 1.65 17.67
N LYS A 269 -16.92 1.83 18.58
CA LYS A 269 -16.34 3.14 18.86
C LYS A 269 -15.54 3.68 17.68
N LEU A 270 -14.77 2.82 17.02
CA LEU A 270 -13.91 3.20 15.89
C LEU A 270 -14.71 3.50 14.62
N GLU A 271 -15.82 2.80 14.40
CA GLU A 271 -16.71 3.02 13.24
C GLU A 271 -17.55 4.31 13.35
N LYS A 272 -17.61 4.91 14.53
CA LYS A 272 -18.28 6.21 14.78
C LYS A 272 -17.34 7.43 14.62
N GLN A 273 -16.05 7.22 14.42
CA GLN A 273 -15.04 8.26 14.20
C GLN A 273 -14.85 8.57 12.72
#